data_626efdef0a1121ca0a7c1d171cea841c
#
_entry.id   626efdef0a1121ca0a7c1d171cea841c
#
_cell.length_a   1.000
_cell.length_b   1.000
_cell.length_c   1.000
_cell.angle_alpha   90.00
_cell.angle_beta   90.00
_cell.angle_gamma   90.00
#
_symmetry.space_group_name_H-M   'P 1'
#
loop_
_entity.id
_entity.type
_entity.pdbx_description
1 polymer ?
#
loop_
_entity_poly.entity_id
_entity_poly.type
_entity_poly.pdbx_seq_one_letter_code
_entity_poly.pdbx_strand_id
1 'polypeptide(L)'
;MYDEYGIGAYNYGCNWQELNTTLLFLKDALRTQHPKVVLIDTFNVNTWKQDMNMDGEIYYTTAIPWMKDKLTYLRQSFGPYHKERYLSYFMPLAAFHENWVNLSEASFRSPAQSGDDYRKTMGYSVSGAVTPVEIPDQTLLPQQPLQDEAAMLLAEIVELCQENGIQPVLCTIPWQGTNVYADYLRSFAEAYGCSYVNLYDHIEEMGLDEASDFSDTGHLNASGAAKIARYMGAYLKANYSLTDFRTRQDNLWEQAKER
;
A
#
# COMPACT_ATOMS: atom_id res chain seq x y z
N MET A 1 14.20 7.03 -2.83
CA MET A 1 14.88 5.74 -2.55
C MET A 1 15.87 5.36 -3.66
N TYR A 2 15.45 5.32 -4.94
CA TYR A 2 16.34 4.89 -6.03
C TYR A 2 17.57 5.80 -6.18
N ASP A 3 17.39 7.11 -6.28
CA ASP A 3 18.48 8.05 -6.53
C ASP A 3 19.55 8.05 -5.44
N GLU A 4 19.13 8.05 -4.18
CA GLU A 4 20.07 8.13 -3.05
C GLU A 4 20.65 6.77 -2.65
N TYR A 5 19.81 5.74 -2.65
CA TYR A 5 20.16 4.43 -2.06
C TYR A 5 20.27 3.29 -3.06
N GLY A 6 19.91 3.53 -4.33
CA GLY A 6 19.86 2.48 -5.36
C GLY A 6 18.76 1.45 -5.14
N ILE A 7 17.78 1.73 -4.26
CA ILE A 7 16.71 0.80 -3.94
C ILE A 7 15.63 0.89 -5.02
N GLY A 8 15.47 -0.19 -5.78
CA GLY A 8 14.36 -0.35 -6.70
C GLY A 8 13.10 -0.74 -5.93
N ALA A 9 12.12 0.14 -5.89
CA ALA A 9 10.84 -0.08 -5.23
C ALA A 9 9.66 0.10 -6.19
N TYR A 10 8.57 -0.60 -5.93
CA TYR A 10 7.30 -0.45 -6.63
C TYR A 10 6.18 -0.30 -5.60
N ASN A 11 5.31 0.69 -5.79
CA ASN A 11 4.12 0.85 -4.98
C ASN A 11 2.96 0.04 -5.60
N TYR A 12 2.49 -0.97 -4.89
CA TYR A 12 1.37 -1.80 -5.30
C TYR A 12 0.13 -1.54 -4.41
N GLY A 13 0.13 -0.44 -3.68
CA GLY A 13 -1.00 0.02 -2.90
C GLY A 13 -2.09 0.63 -3.77
N CYS A 14 -3.33 0.56 -3.32
CA CYS A 14 -4.48 1.22 -3.90
C CYS A 14 -5.32 1.93 -2.82
N ASN A 15 -6.23 2.81 -3.25
CA ASN A 15 -7.10 3.50 -2.32
C ASN A 15 -7.98 2.51 -1.55
N TRP A 16 -8.17 2.75 -0.25
CA TRP A 16 -9.00 1.93 0.64
C TRP A 16 -8.59 0.45 0.70
N GLN A 17 -7.33 0.16 0.42
CA GLN A 17 -6.83 -1.21 0.46
C GLN A 17 -6.88 -1.77 1.88
N GLU A 18 -7.57 -2.89 2.04
CA GLU A 18 -7.67 -3.63 3.29
C GLU A 18 -6.67 -4.80 3.33
N LEU A 19 -6.50 -5.42 4.49
CA LEU A 19 -5.54 -6.51 4.66
C LEU A 19 -5.82 -7.72 3.76
N ASN A 20 -7.08 -8.07 3.54
CA ASN A 20 -7.45 -9.16 2.64
C ASN A 20 -7.09 -8.86 1.18
N THR A 21 -7.21 -7.61 0.75
CA THR A 21 -6.77 -7.14 -0.58
C THR A 21 -5.25 -7.09 -0.66
N THR A 22 -4.60 -6.64 0.41
CA THR A 22 -3.13 -6.70 0.54
C THR A 22 -2.61 -8.13 0.38
N LEU A 23 -3.24 -9.10 1.04
CA LEU A 23 -2.90 -10.51 0.91
C LEU A 23 -3.09 -11.03 -0.52
N LEU A 24 -4.19 -10.68 -1.18
CA LEU A 24 -4.44 -11.04 -2.59
C LEU A 24 -3.38 -10.43 -3.53
N PHE A 25 -3.06 -9.15 -3.35
CA PHE A 25 -2.05 -8.46 -4.14
C PHE A 25 -0.66 -9.04 -3.94
N LEU A 26 -0.31 -9.37 -2.70
CA LEU A 26 0.95 -10.04 -2.40
C LEU A 26 1.03 -11.41 -3.09
N LYS A 27 -0.02 -12.22 -3.01
CA LYS A 27 -0.09 -13.53 -3.70
C LYS A 27 0.03 -13.38 -5.22
N ASP A 28 -0.58 -12.35 -5.81
CA ASP A 28 -0.44 -12.08 -7.25
C ASP A 28 0.99 -11.62 -7.60
N ALA A 29 1.56 -10.69 -6.84
CA ALA A 29 2.91 -10.21 -7.06
C ALA A 29 3.95 -11.35 -6.99
N LEU A 30 3.82 -12.26 -6.04
CA LEU A 30 4.74 -13.39 -5.84
C LEU A 30 4.73 -14.41 -6.99
N ARG A 31 3.76 -14.35 -7.89
CA ARG A 31 3.76 -15.22 -9.09
C ARG A 31 4.89 -14.87 -10.06
N THR A 32 5.35 -13.62 -10.06
CA THR A 32 6.31 -13.13 -11.04
C THR A 32 7.44 -12.29 -10.43
N GLN A 33 7.29 -11.88 -9.18
CA GLN A 33 8.23 -11.01 -8.47
C GLN A 33 8.78 -11.72 -7.23
N HIS A 34 10.02 -11.38 -6.88
CA HIS A 34 10.69 -11.90 -5.68
C HIS A 34 11.35 -10.73 -4.92
N PRO A 35 10.56 -9.86 -4.28
CA PRO A 35 11.08 -8.73 -3.53
C PRO A 35 11.91 -9.23 -2.34
N LYS A 36 12.90 -8.46 -1.92
CA LYS A 36 13.68 -8.74 -0.70
C LYS A 36 12.96 -8.27 0.55
N VAL A 37 12.22 -7.17 0.41
CA VAL A 37 11.45 -6.54 1.49
C VAL A 37 10.07 -6.19 0.96
N VAL A 38 9.06 -6.36 1.79
CA VAL A 38 7.70 -5.85 1.56
C VAL A 38 7.37 -4.87 2.68
N LEU A 39 7.11 -3.61 2.31
CA LEU A 39 6.57 -2.61 3.24
C LEU A 39 5.05 -2.77 3.28
N ILE A 40 4.51 -2.98 4.47
CA ILE A 40 3.08 -3.15 4.71
C ILE A 40 2.60 -1.91 5.46
N ASP A 41 1.86 -1.05 4.76
CA ASP A 41 1.23 0.10 5.41
C ASP A 41 0.11 -0.39 6.34
N THR A 42 0.12 0.13 7.56
CA THR A 42 -0.83 -0.23 8.61
C THR A 42 -1.97 0.78 8.77
N PHE A 43 -2.16 1.69 7.82
CA PHE A 43 -3.22 2.71 7.86
C PHE A 43 -4.61 2.08 8.05
N ASN A 44 -4.97 1.10 7.23
CA ASN A 44 -6.24 0.38 7.28
C ASN A 44 -6.14 -0.96 8.01
N VAL A 45 -5.20 -1.12 8.93
CA VAL A 45 -4.90 -2.42 9.56
C VAL A 45 -6.08 -3.07 10.28
N ASN A 46 -7.02 -2.26 10.79
CA ASN A 46 -8.19 -2.74 11.52
C ASN A 46 -9.53 -2.47 10.81
N THR A 47 -9.51 -2.05 9.55
CA THR A 47 -10.73 -1.85 8.76
C THR A 47 -11.35 -3.18 8.41
N TRP A 48 -12.66 -3.30 8.64
CA TRP A 48 -13.37 -4.56 8.58
C TRP A 48 -14.26 -4.67 7.34
N LYS A 49 -14.47 -5.87 6.86
CA LYS A 49 -15.20 -6.22 5.64
C LYS A 49 -16.60 -5.61 5.48
N GLN A 50 -17.26 -5.20 6.56
CA GLN A 50 -18.58 -4.57 6.48
C GLN A 50 -18.50 -3.14 5.93
N ASP A 51 -17.37 -2.49 6.12
CA ASP A 51 -17.13 -1.08 5.77
C ASP A 51 -16.36 -0.94 4.46
N MET A 52 -16.15 -2.05 3.75
CA MET A 52 -15.40 -2.07 2.49
C MET A 52 -15.99 -1.10 1.46
N ASN A 53 -15.12 -0.34 0.82
CA ASN A 53 -15.47 0.36 -0.41
C ASN A 53 -15.58 -0.64 -1.57
N MET A 54 -16.77 -1.22 -1.72
CA MET A 54 -17.03 -2.30 -2.68
C MET A 54 -16.72 -1.94 -4.12
N ASP A 55 -16.99 -0.71 -4.54
CA ASP A 55 -16.75 -0.28 -5.92
C ASP A 55 -15.24 -0.15 -6.18
N GLY A 56 -14.50 0.36 -5.21
CA GLY A 56 -13.04 0.39 -5.25
C GLY A 56 -12.44 -1.01 -5.29
N GLU A 57 -12.89 -1.91 -4.41
CA GLU A 57 -12.43 -3.30 -4.37
C GLU A 57 -12.67 -4.04 -5.69
N ILE A 58 -13.86 -3.92 -6.28
CA ILE A 58 -14.17 -4.49 -7.60
C ILE A 58 -13.21 -3.92 -8.65
N TYR A 59 -13.01 -2.60 -8.65
CA TYR A 59 -12.16 -1.92 -9.62
C TYR A 59 -10.72 -2.44 -9.57
N TYR A 60 -10.10 -2.45 -8.38
CA TYR A 60 -8.70 -2.83 -8.23
C TYR A 60 -8.46 -4.32 -8.41
N THR A 61 -9.36 -5.16 -7.91
CA THR A 61 -9.17 -6.61 -7.96
C THR A 61 -9.64 -7.24 -9.28
N THR A 62 -10.40 -6.52 -10.12
CA THR A 62 -10.79 -7.00 -11.45
C THR A 62 -9.57 -7.29 -12.33
N ALA A 63 -8.51 -6.48 -12.23
CA ALA A 63 -7.27 -6.67 -12.97
C ALA A 63 -6.46 -7.91 -12.55
N ILE A 64 -6.68 -8.42 -11.33
CA ILE A 64 -6.02 -9.63 -10.85
C ILE A 64 -6.50 -10.84 -11.66
N PRO A 65 -5.61 -11.68 -12.20
CA PRO A 65 -5.99 -12.87 -12.95
C PRO A 65 -6.85 -13.82 -12.13
N TRP A 66 -7.72 -14.60 -12.82
CA TRP A 66 -8.47 -15.67 -12.17
C TRP A 66 -7.53 -16.75 -11.67
N MET A 67 -7.48 -16.94 -10.35
CA MET A 67 -6.70 -17.94 -9.65
C MET A 67 -7.42 -18.39 -8.38
N LYS A 68 -6.94 -19.46 -7.76
CA LYS A 68 -7.53 -20.01 -6.53
C LYS A 68 -7.62 -18.96 -5.41
N ASP A 69 -6.58 -18.16 -5.26
CA ASP A 69 -6.50 -17.12 -4.23
C ASP A 69 -7.56 -16.03 -4.42
N LYS A 70 -7.80 -15.61 -5.67
CA LYS A 70 -8.89 -14.69 -5.99
C LYS A 70 -10.26 -15.26 -5.64
N LEU A 71 -10.48 -16.54 -5.91
CA LEU A 71 -11.74 -17.20 -5.53
C LEU A 71 -11.90 -17.30 -4.01
N THR A 72 -10.81 -17.55 -3.30
CA THR A 72 -10.80 -17.57 -1.82
C THR A 72 -11.10 -16.18 -1.28
N TYR A 73 -10.42 -15.14 -1.78
CA TYR A 73 -10.66 -13.74 -1.46
C TYR A 73 -12.14 -13.36 -1.66
N LEU A 74 -12.71 -13.65 -2.83
CA LEU A 74 -14.11 -13.36 -3.12
C LEU A 74 -15.06 -14.03 -2.13
N ARG A 75 -14.81 -15.29 -1.81
CA ARG A 75 -15.64 -16.05 -0.88
C ARG A 75 -15.56 -15.49 0.54
N GLN A 76 -14.39 -15.09 0.99
CA GLN A 76 -14.17 -14.55 2.34
C GLN A 76 -14.65 -13.12 2.48
N SER A 77 -14.40 -12.28 1.48
CA SER A 77 -14.66 -10.84 1.53
C SER A 77 -16.11 -10.49 1.16
N PHE A 78 -16.67 -11.14 0.16
CA PHE A 78 -17.99 -10.79 -0.37
C PHE A 78 -19.09 -11.77 0.07
N GLY A 79 -18.77 -13.04 0.21
CA GLY A 79 -19.77 -14.07 0.41
C GLY A 79 -20.71 -13.83 1.60
N PRO A 80 -20.22 -13.46 2.80
CA PRO A 80 -21.06 -13.24 3.96
C PRO A 80 -21.82 -11.91 3.95
N TYR A 81 -21.20 -10.84 3.41
CA TYR A 81 -21.63 -9.46 3.66
C TYR A 81 -22.19 -8.76 2.40
N HIS A 82 -21.77 -9.17 1.21
CA HIS A 82 -22.06 -8.46 -0.06
C HIS A 82 -22.49 -9.41 -1.17
N LYS A 83 -23.45 -10.29 -0.86
CA LYS A 83 -23.94 -11.33 -1.80
C LYS A 83 -24.47 -10.74 -3.11
N GLU A 84 -25.07 -9.57 -3.05
CA GLU A 84 -25.63 -8.86 -4.22
C GLU A 84 -24.53 -8.39 -5.18
N ARG A 85 -23.31 -8.12 -4.67
CA ARG A 85 -22.15 -7.69 -5.48
C ARG A 85 -21.32 -8.86 -5.99
N TYR A 86 -21.54 -10.06 -5.46
CA TYR A 86 -20.73 -11.23 -5.82
C TYR A 86 -20.75 -11.53 -7.31
N LEU A 87 -21.92 -11.39 -7.96
CA LEU A 87 -22.08 -11.60 -9.41
C LEU A 87 -21.31 -10.58 -10.25
N SER A 88 -21.15 -9.35 -9.77
CA SER A 88 -20.39 -8.30 -10.47
C SER A 88 -18.94 -8.69 -10.71
N TYR A 89 -18.36 -9.49 -9.85
CA TYR A 89 -17.01 -10.01 -10.03
C TYR A 89 -16.84 -10.97 -11.20
N PHE A 90 -17.87 -11.80 -11.44
CA PHE A 90 -17.85 -12.77 -12.54
C PHE A 90 -18.25 -12.13 -13.86
N MET A 91 -18.89 -10.98 -13.78
CA MET A 91 -19.39 -10.23 -14.93
C MET A 91 -18.90 -8.79 -14.88
N PRO A 92 -17.64 -8.49 -15.23
CA PRO A 92 -17.11 -7.12 -15.23
C PRO A 92 -18.00 -6.13 -15.99
N LEU A 93 -18.68 -6.61 -17.06
CA LEU A 93 -19.64 -5.80 -17.79
C LEU A 93 -20.82 -5.35 -16.89
N ALA A 94 -21.28 -6.20 -15.98
CA ALA A 94 -22.34 -5.81 -15.04
C ALA A 94 -21.84 -4.81 -13.98
N ALA A 95 -20.58 -4.91 -13.56
CA ALA A 95 -19.96 -3.97 -12.62
C ALA A 95 -19.74 -2.58 -13.24
N PHE A 96 -19.40 -2.54 -14.53
CA PHE A 96 -18.97 -1.30 -15.21
C PHE A 96 -19.94 -0.84 -16.32
N HIS A 97 -21.13 -1.44 -16.42
CA HIS A 97 -22.06 -1.16 -17.52
C HIS A 97 -22.54 0.29 -17.58
N GLU A 98 -22.56 0.98 -16.44
CA GLU A 98 -22.94 2.39 -16.38
C GLU A 98 -21.83 3.33 -16.87
N ASN A 99 -20.60 2.85 -16.96
CA ASN A 99 -19.47 3.68 -17.36
C ASN A 99 -19.53 4.12 -18.83
N TRP A 100 -20.30 3.44 -19.67
CA TRP A 100 -20.37 3.82 -21.07
C TRP A 100 -21.10 5.15 -21.33
N VAL A 101 -21.92 5.63 -20.40
CA VAL A 101 -22.48 7.01 -20.49
C VAL A 101 -21.42 8.10 -20.24
N ASN A 102 -20.30 7.72 -19.66
CA ASN A 102 -19.16 8.59 -19.35
C ASN A 102 -17.97 8.38 -20.28
N LEU A 103 -18.12 7.56 -21.32
CA LEU A 103 -17.03 7.31 -22.27
C LEU A 103 -16.64 8.58 -22.99
N SER A 104 -15.34 8.83 -23.03
CA SER A 104 -14.71 9.94 -23.75
C SER A 104 -13.60 9.37 -24.63
N GLU A 105 -13.00 10.20 -25.46
CA GLU A 105 -11.82 9.82 -26.24
C GLU A 105 -10.69 9.27 -25.35
N ALA A 106 -10.54 9.82 -24.13
CA ALA A 106 -9.57 9.35 -23.15
C ALA A 106 -9.80 7.89 -22.70
N SER A 107 -11.06 7.42 -22.68
CA SER A 107 -11.41 6.05 -22.29
C SER A 107 -10.88 4.99 -23.26
N PHE A 108 -10.51 5.39 -24.47
CA PHE A 108 -9.96 4.50 -25.51
C PHE A 108 -8.44 4.62 -25.63
N ARG A 109 -7.81 5.45 -24.81
CA ARG A 109 -6.35 5.55 -24.78
C ARG A 109 -5.77 4.45 -23.92
N SER A 110 -4.63 3.90 -24.34
CA SER A 110 -3.88 3.00 -23.46
C SER A 110 -3.31 3.77 -22.26
N PRO A 111 -3.04 3.13 -21.11
CA PRO A 111 -2.39 3.79 -19.97
C PRO A 111 -1.10 4.53 -20.36
N ALA A 112 -0.32 3.97 -21.30
CA ALA A 112 0.89 4.61 -21.84
C ALA A 112 0.59 5.93 -22.59
N GLN A 113 -0.62 6.11 -23.11
CA GLN A 113 -1.06 7.32 -23.83
C GLN A 113 -1.77 8.33 -22.94
N SER A 114 -2.33 7.89 -21.82
CA SER A 114 -3.05 8.75 -20.85
C SER A 114 -2.13 9.57 -19.95
N GLY A 115 -0.86 9.26 -19.89
CA GLY A 115 0.07 9.84 -18.93
C GLY A 115 0.10 9.13 -17.56
N ASP A 116 -0.90 8.27 -17.30
CA ASP A 116 -1.03 7.50 -16.06
C ASP A 116 -0.33 6.13 -16.19
N ASP A 117 0.81 6.09 -16.85
CA ASP A 117 1.58 4.85 -16.99
C ASP A 117 2.32 4.55 -15.69
N TYR A 118 1.69 3.77 -14.83
CA TYR A 118 2.25 3.33 -13.54
C TYR A 118 3.60 2.59 -13.67
N ARG A 119 3.96 2.13 -14.86
CA ARG A 119 5.29 1.59 -15.12
C ARG A 119 6.36 2.67 -15.12
N LYS A 120 6.01 3.90 -15.48
CA LYS A 120 6.92 5.06 -15.42
C LYS A 120 7.06 5.61 -14.01
N THR A 121 5.99 5.56 -13.23
CA THR A 121 5.97 6.05 -11.85
C THR A 121 6.26 4.96 -10.82
N MET A 122 6.48 3.71 -11.25
CA MET A 122 6.62 2.55 -10.35
C MET A 122 5.45 2.41 -9.37
N GLY A 123 4.23 2.66 -9.84
CA GLY A 123 3.01 2.63 -9.05
C GLY A 123 2.83 3.86 -8.14
N TYR A 124 3.68 4.87 -8.26
CA TYR A 124 3.59 6.06 -7.44
C TYR A 124 2.66 7.10 -8.06
N SER A 125 1.74 7.59 -7.26
CA SER A 125 0.89 8.75 -7.56
C SER A 125 1.18 9.85 -6.57
N VAL A 126 1.32 11.08 -7.04
CA VAL A 126 1.68 12.21 -6.21
C VAL A 126 0.73 13.39 -6.43
N SER A 127 0.42 14.07 -5.34
CA SER A 127 -0.26 15.36 -5.36
C SER A 127 0.73 16.49 -5.12
N GLY A 128 0.62 17.57 -5.87
CA GLY A 128 1.32 18.84 -5.60
C GLY A 128 0.52 19.79 -4.71
N ALA A 129 -0.69 19.43 -4.29
CA ALA A 129 -1.49 20.24 -3.39
C ALA A 129 -0.79 20.38 -2.02
N VAL A 130 -1.10 21.49 -1.35
CA VAL A 130 -0.60 21.75 0.02
C VAL A 130 -1.81 22.10 0.88
N THR A 131 -2.01 21.29 1.91
CA THR A 131 -3.05 21.50 2.93
C THR A 131 -2.39 21.35 4.29
N PRO A 132 -2.34 22.42 5.11
CA PRO A 132 -1.87 22.31 6.48
C PRO A 132 -2.71 21.31 7.27
N VAL A 133 -2.05 20.48 8.05
CA VAL A 133 -2.68 19.49 8.96
C VAL A 133 -2.20 19.73 10.37
N GLU A 134 -2.85 19.10 11.33
CA GLU A 134 -2.41 19.02 12.72
C GLU A 134 -2.33 17.53 13.09
N ILE A 135 -1.13 17.04 13.35
CA ILE A 135 -0.92 15.64 13.75
C ILE A 135 -1.12 15.57 15.28
N PRO A 136 -2.09 14.78 15.75
CA PRO A 136 -2.33 14.65 17.19
C PRO A 136 -1.13 14.06 17.93
N ASP A 137 -0.93 14.49 19.17
CA ASP A 137 0.05 13.88 20.06
C ASP A 137 -0.33 12.40 20.34
N GLN A 138 0.44 11.50 19.76
CA GLN A 138 0.20 10.07 19.81
C GLN A 138 0.37 9.49 21.23
N THR A 139 1.14 10.15 22.10
CA THR A 139 1.40 9.69 23.47
C THR A 139 0.18 9.80 24.39
N LEU A 140 -0.77 10.63 24.01
CA LEU A 140 -2.01 10.88 24.77
C LEU A 140 -3.16 9.95 24.38
N LEU A 141 -2.96 9.08 23.39
CA LEU A 141 -4.03 8.25 22.84
C LEU A 141 -4.13 6.90 23.56
N PRO A 142 -5.34 6.45 23.89
CA PRO A 142 -5.55 5.12 24.42
C PRO A 142 -5.23 4.09 23.33
N GLN A 143 -4.29 3.19 23.60
CA GLN A 143 -3.93 2.13 22.67
C GLN A 143 -5.00 1.02 22.67
N GLN A 144 -5.20 0.39 21.51
CA GLN A 144 -6.23 -0.62 21.28
C GLN A 144 -5.63 -1.87 20.64
N PRO A 145 -6.20 -3.06 20.90
CA PRO A 145 -5.86 -4.25 20.14
C PRO A 145 -6.49 -4.20 18.73
N LEU A 146 -5.90 -4.94 17.79
CA LEU A 146 -6.60 -5.25 16.54
C LEU A 146 -7.77 -6.20 16.80
N GLN A 147 -8.76 -6.17 15.92
CA GLN A 147 -9.78 -7.22 15.86
C GLN A 147 -9.12 -8.55 15.48
N ASP A 148 -9.64 -9.67 15.97
CA ASP A 148 -9.04 -10.98 15.79
C ASP A 148 -8.80 -11.33 14.32
N GLU A 149 -9.75 -11.02 13.45
CA GLU A 149 -9.63 -11.29 12.02
C GLU A 149 -8.59 -10.41 11.33
N ALA A 150 -8.46 -9.16 11.74
CA ALA A 150 -7.40 -8.28 11.24
C ALA A 150 -6.02 -8.78 11.66
N ALA A 151 -5.90 -9.21 12.91
CA ALA A 151 -4.68 -9.82 13.44
C ALA A 151 -4.32 -11.11 12.69
N MET A 152 -5.29 -11.97 12.41
CA MET A 152 -5.09 -13.22 11.65
C MET A 152 -4.65 -12.93 10.20
N LEU A 153 -5.27 -11.96 9.53
CA LEU A 153 -4.88 -11.58 8.17
C LEU A 153 -3.48 -10.98 8.13
N LEU A 154 -3.15 -10.12 9.11
CA LEU A 154 -1.81 -9.55 9.21
C LEU A 154 -0.76 -10.64 9.44
N ALA A 155 -1.08 -11.63 10.28
CA ALA A 155 -0.22 -12.80 10.50
C ALA A 155 -0.01 -13.60 9.19
N GLU A 156 -1.09 -13.90 8.43
CA GLU A 156 -0.99 -14.61 7.14
C GLU A 156 -0.10 -13.85 6.14
N ILE A 157 -0.20 -12.52 6.10
CA ILE A 157 0.65 -11.69 5.22
C ILE A 157 2.12 -11.78 5.63
N VAL A 158 2.42 -11.67 6.92
CA VAL A 158 3.79 -11.74 7.46
C VAL A 158 4.39 -13.14 7.24
N GLU A 159 3.65 -14.19 7.57
CA GLU A 159 4.07 -15.57 7.35
C GLU A 159 4.31 -15.87 5.87
N LEU A 160 3.42 -15.42 4.98
CA LEU A 160 3.60 -15.58 3.53
C LEU A 160 4.89 -14.91 3.04
N CYS A 161 5.22 -13.73 3.54
CA CYS A 161 6.49 -13.07 3.24
C CYS A 161 7.67 -13.97 3.69
N GLN A 162 7.66 -14.41 4.94
CA GLN A 162 8.74 -15.16 5.55
C GLN A 162 8.94 -16.53 4.86
N GLU A 163 7.86 -17.23 4.52
CA GLU A 163 7.88 -18.49 3.76
C GLU A 163 8.54 -18.34 2.38
N ASN A 164 8.43 -17.14 1.78
CA ASN A 164 9.07 -16.80 0.51
C ASN A 164 10.46 -16.14 0.66
N GLY A 165 11.04 -16.13 1.87
CA GLY A 165 12.34 -15.51 2.13
C GLY A 165 12.36 -14.00 2.03
N ILE A 166 11.19 -13.36 2.19
CA ILE A 166 10.99 -11.91 2.12
C ILE A 166 10.94 -11.36 3.54
N GLN A 167 11.53 -10.19 3.75
CA GLN A 167 11.48 -9.46 5.01
C GLN A 167 10.23 -8.57 5.05
N PRO A 168 9.21 -8.88 5.86
CA PRO A 168 8.07 -8.00 6.06
C PRO A 168 8.46 -6.86 7.00
N VAL A 169 8.06 -5.64 6.65
CA VAL A 169 8.22 -4.44 7.47
C VAL A 169 6.88 -3.76 7.59
N LEU A 170 6.29 -3.79 8.77
CA LEU A 170 5.10 -3.01 9.07
C LEU A 170 5.48 -1.54 9.19
N CYS A 171 4.68 -0.65 8.63
CA CYS A 171 4.99 0.77 8.61
C CYS A 171 3.72 1.58 8.82
N THR A 172 3.72 2.47 9.81
CA THR A 172 2.62 3.44 9.99
C THR A 172 3.07 4.81 9.51
N ILE A 173 2.38 5.34 8.49
CA ILE A 173 2.65 6.66 7.91
C ILE A 173 1.85 7.73 8.66
N PRO A 174 2.46 8.87 9.03
CA PRO A 174 1.75 9.95 9.71
C PRO A 174 0.67 10.61 8.84
N TRP A 175 -0.46 10.96 9.46
CA TRP A 175 -1.57 11.70 8.89
C TRP A 175 -2.28 12.50 10.00
N GLN A 176 -3.29 13.28 9.68
CA GLN A 176 -4.08 14.04 10.70
C GLN A 176 -4.97 13.14 11.57
N GLY A 177 -4.69 11.89 11.69
CA GLY A 177 -5.42 10.94 12.52
C GLY A 177 -4.54 10.32 13.59
N THR A 178 -5.09 9.30 14.21
CA THR A 178 -4.51 8.67 15.38
C THR A 178 -4.00 7.27 15.06
N ASN A 179 -2.83 6.92 15.57
CA ASN A 179 -2.32 5.55 15.53
C ASN A 179 -2.58 4.85 16.90
N VAL A 180 -3.81 4.43 17.10
CA VAL A 180 -4.20 3.75 18.33
C VAL A 180 -3.77 2.28 18.40
N TYR A 181 -3.09 1.77 17.39
CA TYR A 181 -2.65 0.37 17.31
C TYR A 181 -1.12 0.22 17.46
N ALA A 182 -0.39 1.28 17.75
CA ALA A 182 1.09 1.28 17.76
C ALA A 182 1.67 0.24 18.73
N ASP A 183 1.16 0.14 19.95
CA ASP A 183 1.65 -0.82 20.94
C ASP A 183 1.32 -2.26 20.56
N TYR A 184 0.13 -2.49 20.00
CA TYR A 184 -0.23 -3.80 19.48
C TYR A 184 0.68 -4.21 18.33
N LEU A 185 0.90 -3.33 17.35
CA LEU A 185 1.75 -3.60 16.19
C LEU A 185 3.22 -3.84 16.59
N ARG A 186 3.71 -3.14 17.60
CA ARG A 186 5.04 -3.38 18.15
C ARG A 186 5.16 -4.79 18.76
N SER A 187 4.20 -5.15 19.63
CA SER A 187 4.16 -6.47 20.23
C SER A 187 3.94 -7.59 19.20
N PHE A 188 3.11 -7.34 18.20
CA PHE A 188 2.89 -8.24 17.08
C PHE A 188 4.18 -8.46 16.29
N ALA A 189 4.88 -7.40 15.93
CA ALA A 189 6.12 -7.50 15.17
C ALA A 189 7.19 -8.30 15.92
N GLU A 190 7.32 -8.10 17.24
CA GLU A 190 8.19 -8.89 18.10
C GLU A 190 7.81 -10.38 18.09
N ALA A 191 6.52 -10.68 18.24
CA ALA A 191 6.00 -12.06 18.29
C ALA A 191 6.20 -12.81 16.97
N TYR A 192 6.05 -12.13 15.84
CA TYR A 192 6.19 -12.72 14.50
C TYR A 192 7.60 -12.55 13.90
N GLY A 193 8.53 -11.92 14.63
CA GLY A 193 9.91 -11.75 14.17
C GLY A 193 10.02 -10.88 12.91
N CYS A 194 9.18 -9.83 12.80
CA CYS A 194 9.25 -8.86 11.72
C CYS A 194 9.57 -7.46 12.27
N SER A 195 9.82 -6.50 11.39
CA SER A 195 10.09 -5.12 11.79
C SER A 195 8.81 -4.30 11.82
N TYR A 196 8.72 -3.37 12.77
CA TYR A 196 7.70 -2.33 12.79
C TYR A 196 8.35 -0.95 12.87
N VAL A 197 7.99 -0.07 11.94
CA VAL A 197 8.44 1.33 11.88
C VAL A 197 7.23 2.25 12.04
N ASN A 198 7.08 2.83 13.23
CA ASN A 198 6.09 3.85 13.48
C ASN A 198 6.67 5.22 13.10
N LEU A 199 6.34 5.75 11.94
CA LEU A 199 6.91 7.01 11.46
C LEU A 199 6.44 8.24 12.26
N TYR A 200 5.41 8.13 13.09
CA TYR A 200 5.07 9.18 14.04
C TYR A 200 6.21 9.44 15.05
N ASP A 201 6.98 8.41 15.40
CA ASP A 201 8.11 8.52 16.33
C ASP A 201 9.30 9.26 15.70
N HIS A 202 9.26 9.54 14.38
CA HIS A 202 10.37 10.06 13.58
C HIS A 202 10.05 11.34 12.80
N ILE A 203 8.96 12.03 13.14
CA ILE A 203 8.51 13.25 12.43
C ILE A 203 9.61 14.31 12.39
N GLU A 204 10.25 14.59 13.53
CA GLU A 204 11.35 15.56 13.61
C GLU A 204 12.58 15.11 12.82
N GLU A 205 12.96 13.83 12.93
CA GLU A 205 14.13 13.28 12.22
C GLU A 205 13.95 13.33 10.70
N MET A 206 12.73 13.08 10.22
CA MET A 206 12.36 13.19 8.81
C MET A 206 12.30 14.66 8.35
N GLY A 207 12.15 15.60 9.28
CA GLY A 207 11.86 17.01 8.99
C GLY A 207 10.48 17.17 8.34
N LEU A 208 9.52 16.31 8.70
CA LEU A 208 8.14 16.39 8.20
C LEU A 208 7.48 17.64 8.77
N ASP A 209 6.90 18.46 7.89
CA ASP A 209 6.29 19.74 8.24
C ASP A 209 4.77 19.68 8.00
N GLU A 210 4.00 19.82 9.08
CA GLU A 210 2.54 19.80 9.07
C GLU A 210 1.94 20.91 8.19
N ALA A 211 2.63 22.02 8.01
CA ALA A 211 2.14 23.14 7.24
C ALA A 211 2.31 22.95 5.73
N SER A 212 3.25 22.11 5.28
CA SER A 212 3.67 22.08 3.88
C SER A 212 3.78 20.70 3.23
N ASP A 213 3.77 19.60 3.99
CA ASP A 213 4.08 18.27 3.48
C ASP A 213 2.85 17.37 3.22
N PHE A 214 1.65 17.90 3.37
CA PHE A 214 0.41 17.16 3.16
C PHE A 214 -0.40 17.74 2.00
N SER A 215 -1.11 16.87 1.27
CA SER A 215 -2.04 17.27 0.22
C SER A 215 -3.48 17.38 0.72
N ASP A 216 -3.80 16.66 1.76
CA ASP A 216 -5.06 16.66 2.50
C ASP A 216 -4.85 16.05 3.90
N THR A 217 -5.92 15.83 4.65
CA THR A 217 -5.86 15.32 6.03
C THR A 217 -5.33 13.88 6.16
N GLY A 218 -5.30 13.13 5.08
CA GLY A 218 -4.91 11.71 5.07
C GLY A 218 -3.68 11.39 4.22
N HIS A 219 -3.22 12.33 3.38
CA HIS A 219 -2.19 12.01 2.39
C HIS A 219 -1.06 13.03 2.38
N LEU A 220 0.15 12.52 2.27
CA LEU A 220 1.34 13.32 1.99
C LEU A 220 1.30 13.88 0.56
N ASN A 221 1.87 15.05 0.36
CA ASN A 221 2.19 15.55 -0.95
C ASN A 221 3.59 15.08 -1.42
N ALA A 222 4.04 15.60 -2.57
CA ALA A 222 5.35 15.25 -3.13
C ALA A 222 6.52 15.51 -2.17
N SER A 223 6.48 16.61 -1.41
CA SER A 223 7.51 16.98 -0.45
C SER A 223 7.54 15.99 0.73
N GLY A 224 6.41 15.77 1.37
CA GLY A 224 6.29 14.85 2.50
C GLY A 224 6.65 13.42 2.12
N ALA A 225 6.14 12.94 0.97
CA ALA A 225 6.48 11.62 0.45
C ALA A 225 7.98 11.44 0.19
N ALA A 226 8.66 12.49 -0.32
CA ALA A 226 10.11 12.46 -0.53
C ALA A 226 10.89 12.37 0.78
N LYS A 227 10.46 13.05 1.84
CA LYS A 227 11.07 12.99 3.18
C LYS A 227 10.95 11.60 3.78
N ILE A 228 9.75 11.01 3.76
CA ILE A 228 9.54 9.63 4.21
C ILE A 228 10.34 8.64 3.36
N ALA A 229 10.35 8.81 2.04
CA ALA A 229 11.11 7.92 1.16
C ALA A 229 12.62 7.97 1.43
N ARG A 230 13.16 9.12 1.82
CA ARG A 230 14.57 9.27 2.24
C ARG A 230 14.82 8.54 3.54
N TYR A 231 14.01 8.79 4.56
CA TYR A 231 14.13 8.13 5.86
C TYR A 231 14.04 6.61 5.72
N MET A 232 12.99 6.11 5.08
CA MET A 232 12.80 4.68 4.87
C MET A 232 13.89 4.06 3.98
N GLY A 233 14.40 4.80 3.02
CA GLY A 233 15.55 4.37 2.21
C GLY A 233 16.81 4.15 3.03
N ALA A 234 17.12 5.07 3.94
CA ALA A 234 18.22 4.95 4.91
C ALA A 234 18.01 3.75 5.85
N TYR A 235 16.82 3.65 6.43
CA TYR A 235 16.44 2.52 7.30
C TYR A 235 16.62 1.18 6.60
N LEU A 236 16.07 1.03 5.40
CA LEU A 236 16.15 -0.22 4.62
C LEU A 236 17.59 -0.57 4.27
N LYS A 237 18.39 0.43 3.88
CA LYS A 237 19.81 0.21 3.54
C LYS A 237 20.65 -0.22 4.76
N ALA A 238 20.33 0.30 5.94
CA ALA A 238 21.02 -0.03 7.19
C ALA A 238 20.67 -1.43 7.70
N ASN A 239 19.44 -1.89 7.51
CA ASN A 239 18.93 -3.11 8.13
C ASN A 239 18.86 -4.32 7.19
N TYR A 240 18.88 -4.11 5.85
CA TYR A 240 18.69 -5.19 4.88
C TYR A 240 19.75 -5.15 3.78
N SER A 241 20.19 -6.34 3.38
CA SER A 241 21.12 -6.49 2.24
C SER A 241 20.38 -6.34 0.91
N LEU A 242 20.27 -5.10 0.43
CA LEU A 242 19.57 -4.76 -0.79
C LEU A 242 20.53 -4.54 -1.97
N THR A 243 20.12 -4.99 -3.16
CA THR A 243 20.85 -4.74 -4.41
C THR A 243 20.80 -3.26 -4.76
N ASP A 244 21.94 -2.69 -5.14
CA ASP A 244 22.00 -1.36 -5.75
C ASP A 244 21.65 -1.48 -7.25
N PHE A 245 20.42 -1.05 -7.60
CA PHE A 245 19.93 -1.15 -8.96
C PHE A 245 20.59 -0.14 -9.93
N ARG A 246 21.26 0.92 -9.43
CA ARG A 246 21.98 1.89 -10.27
C ARG A 246 23.15 1.25 -11.00
N THR A 247 23.66 0.13 -10.53
CA THR A 247 24.76 -0.61 -11.13
C THR A 247 24.30 -1.57 -12.24
N ARG A 248 23.00 -1.72 -12.49
CA ARG A 248 22.44 -2.64 -13.49
C ARG A 248 22.22 -1.92 -14.81
N GLN A 249 22.61 -2.54 -15.93
CA GLN A 249 22.45 -1.98 -17.27
C GLN A 249 20.99 -1.89 -17.73
N ASP A 250 20.17 -2.90 -17.41
CA ASP A 250 18.76 -2.97 -17.81
C ASP A 250 17.86 -2.75 -16.59
N ASN A 251 17.85 -1.53 -16.06
CA ASN A 251 17.02 -1.26 -14.92
C ASN A 251 15.85 -0.33 -15.27
N LEU A 252 14.65 -0.76 -14.87
CA LEU A 252 13.40 -0.05 -15.16
C LEU A 252 13.33 1.30 -14.44
N TRP A 253 13.97 1.46 -13.31
CA TRP A 253 13.97 2.70 -12.53
C TRP A 253 14.79 3.80 -13.22
N GLU A 254 15.93 3.47 -13.85
CA GLU A 254 16.68 4.43 -14.67
C GLU A 254 15.89 4.82 -15.91
N GLN A 255 15.29 3.84 -16.58
CA GLN A 255 14.44 4.10 -17.75
C GLN A 255 13.21 4.96 -17.41
N ALA A 256 12.68 4.86 -16.21
CA ALA A 256 11.55 5.68 -15.75
C ALA A 256 11.91 7.16 -15.57
N LYS A 257 13.17 7.49 -15.23
CA LYS A 257 13.64 8.88 -15.13
C LYS A 257 13.77 9.59 -16.46
N GLU A 258 14.12 8.84 -17.51
CA GLU A 258 14.35 9.39 -18.86
C GLU A 258 13.06 9.65 -19.64
N ARG A 259 11.89 9.34 -19.05
CA ARG A 259 10.56 9.43 -19.69
C ARG A 259 9.65 10.41 -19.01
#